data_31b5ab62b76072b56ab394b00eb0db59
#
_entry.id   31b5ab62b76072b56ab394b00eb0db59
#
_cell.length_a   1.000
_cell.length_b   1.000
_cell.length_c   1.000
_cell.angle_alpha   90.00
_cell.angle_beta   90.00
_cell.angle_gamma   90.00
#
_symmetry.space_group_name_H-M   'P 1'
#
loop_
_entity.id
_entity.type
_entity.pdbx_description
1 polymer ?
#
loop_
_entity_poly.entity_id
_entity_poly.type
_entity_poly.pdbx_seq_one_letter_code
_entity_poly.pdbx_strand_id
1 'polypeptide(L)'
;MSETTYLKVFLDDIGHSVHCMNTIAVSLSQLTPETTPPKELNISWKPGNVTSSSINARRFAIKSSIVYSVESLFEYLSKISKDNFWSGTGKNFNESSKQNISKADRVADFLTGIPDIKKEWIIFTELLCHWRNKVVHANSSNACISKLSKQYLVENSQRIFDDFYHFDVNLALDNFGNNKFTLKDVTTLITMLIKCARAVDAYFISTVKSQSDDAIYEVILNNHSFQTIMKQQESDKRFRQAIKWAELNYGFLGMGTITRVIKTT
;
A
#
# COMPACT_ATOMS: atom_id res chain seq x y z
N MET A 1 5.92 -11.14 13.58
CA MET A 1 5.46 -9.85 14.12
C MET A 1 3.95 -9.80 13.96
N SER A 2 3.24 -9.26 14.93
CA SER A 2 1.80 -9.01 14.79
C SER A 2 1.57 -7.86 13.81
N GLU A 3 0.61 -8.00 12.91
CA GLU A 3 0.24 -6.99 11.90
C GLU A 3 -1.20 -6.53 12.18
N THR A 4 -1.52 -5.27 11.85
CA THR A 4 -2.89 -4.79 11.93
C THR A 4 -3.77 -5.40 10.83
N THR A 5 -5.08 -5.39 11.02
CA THR A 5 -6.04 -5.78 9.97
C THR A 5 -5.91 -4.87 8.75
N TYR A 6 -5.58 -3.58 8.94
CA TYR A 6 -5.34 -2.64 7.86
C TYR A 6 -4.20 -3.07 6.95
N LEU A 7 -3.05 -3.46 7.54
CA LEU A 7 -1.90 -3.93 6.77
C LEU A 7 -2.19 -5.26 6.06
N LYS A 8 -2.88 -6.19 6.72
CA LYS A 8 -3.25 -7.48 6.11
C LYS A 8 -4.07 -7.29 4.83
N VAL A 9 -5.14 -6.50 4.90
CA VAL A 9 -5.97 -6.19 3.73
C VAL A 9 -5.13 -5.56 2.62
N PHE A 10 -4.30 -4.57 2.97
CA PHE A 10 -3.40 -3.94 2.01
C PHE A 10 -2.44 -4.94 1.34
N LEU A 11 -1.81 -5.83 2.11
CA LEU A 11 -0.87 -6.82 1.58
C LEU A 11 -1.57 -7.85 0.68
N ASP A 12 -2.79 -8.25 1.01
CA ASP A 12 -3.61 -9.15 0.20
C ASP A 12 -3.96 -8.50 -1.15
N ASP A 13 -4.38 -7.25 -1.13
CA ASP A 13 -4.67 -6.46 -2.34
C ASP A 13 -3.45 -6.35 -3.26
N ILE A 14 -2.29 -5.98 -2.69
CA ILE A 14 -1.04 -5.87 -3.44
C ILE A 14 -0.61 -7.23 -3.99
N GLY A 15 -0.66 -8.27 -3.16
CA GLY A 15 -0.34 -9.64 -3.55
C GLY A 15 -1.17 -10.10 -4.73
N HIS A 16 -2.49 -9.86 -4.68
CA HIS A 16 -3.40 -10.17 -5.78
C HIS A 16 -3.05 -9.41 -7.06
N SER A 17 -2.82 -8.10 -6.96
CA SER A 17 -2.47 -7.25 -8.13
C SER A 17 -1.18 -7.70 -8.80
N VAL A 18 -0.12 -7.97 -8.04
CA VAL A 18 1.18 -8.43 -8.56
C VAL A 18 1.04 -9.83 -9.16
N HIS A 19 0.29 -10.73 -8.51
CA HIS A 19 0.03 -12.06 -9.04
C HIS A 19 -0.68 -11.99 -10.40
N CYS A 20 -1.75 -11.21 -10.53
CA CYS A 20 -2.47 -11.02 -11.79
C CYS A 20 -1.56 -10.44 -12.88
N MET A 21 -0.78 -9.40 -12.57
CA MET A 21 0.17 -8.79 -13.51
C MET A 21 1.18 -9.83 -14.04
N ASN A 22 1.76 -10.63 -13.14
CA ASN A 22 2.74 -11.65 -13.51
C ASN A 22 2.09 -12.76 -14.33
N THR A 23 0.89 -13.23 -13.95
CA THR A 23 0.15 -14.25 -14.69
C THR A 23 -0.15 -13.78 -16.12
N ILE A 24 -0.62 -12.54 -16.29
CA ILE A 24 -0.86 -11.94 -17.61
C ILE A 24 0.46 -11.87 -18.40
N ALA A 25 1.55 -11.42 -17.79
CA ALA A 25 2.84 -11.31 -18.46
C ALA A 25 3.36 -12.67 -18.95
N VAL A 26 3.23 -13.72 -18.13
CA VAL A 26 3.60 -15.10 -18.48
C VAL A 26 2.70 -15.63 -19.61
N SER A 27 1.38 -15.50 -19.48
CA SER A 27 0.41 -15.96 -20.49
C SER A 27 0.66 -15.28 -21.85
N LEU A 28 0.93 -13.97 -21.86
CA LEU A 28 1.22 -13.22 -23.06
C LEU A 28 2.56 -13.62 -23.73
N SER A 29 3.49 -14.20 -22.98
CA SER A 29 4.75 -14.70 -23.54
C SER A 29 4.59 -15.98 -24.35
N GLN A 30 3.46 -16.68 -24.19
CA GLN A 30 3.13 -17.92 -24.91
C GLN A 30 2.34 -17.66 -26.22
N LEU A 31 1.96 -16.41 -26.51
CA LEU A 31 1.22 -16.09 -27.72
C LEU A 31 2.12 -16.20 -28.97
N THR A 32 1.62 -16.91 -29.97
CA THR A 32 2.22 -17.07 -31.28
C THR A 32 1.32 -16.55 -32.39
N PRO A 33 1.80 -16.32 -33.63
CA PRO A 33 0.93 -15.89 -34.73
C PRO A 33 -0.26 -16.83 -35.00
N GLU A 34 -0.11 -18.12 -34.65
CA GLU A 34 -1.12 -19.17 -34.86
C GLU A 34 -2.13 -19.24 -33.72
N THR A 35 -1.94 -18.48 -32.63
CA THR A 35 -2.83 -18.51 -31.48
C THR A 35 -4.22 -18.05 -31.87
N THR A 36 -5.21 -18.89 -31.58
CA THR A 36 -6.65 -18.58 -31.75
C THR A 36 -7.34 -18.53 -30.38
N PRO A 37 -8.34 -17.65 -30.19
CA PRO A 37 -9.05 -17.60 -28.94
C PRO A 37 -9.84 -18.90 -28.71
N PRO A 38 -9.85 -19.43 -27.48
CA PRO A 38 -10.73 -20.53 -27.10
C PRO A 38 -12.20 -20.18 -27.39
N LYS A 39 -12.97 -21.13 -27.94
CA LYS A 39 -14.37 -20.90 -28.32
C LYS A 39 -15.24 -20.51 -27.12
N GLU A 40 -14.91 -21.03 -25.95
CA GLU A 40 -15.62 -20.81 -24.68
C GLU A 40 -15.60 -19.34 -24.22
N LEU A 41 -14.57 -18.58 -24.64
CA LEU A 41 -14.47 -17.16 -24.27
C LEU A 41 -15.43 -16.27 -25.06
N ASN A 42 -15.97 -16.74 -26.17
CA ASN A 42 -16.92 -16.01 -27.01
C ASN A 42 -16.48 -14.56 -27.30
N ILE A 43 -15.19 -14.36 -27.61
CA ILE A 43 -14.59 -13.06 -27.92
C ILE A 43 -14.10 -12.98 -29.34
N SER A 44 -14.16 -11.79 -29.92
CA SER A 44 -13.49 -11.50 -31.18
C SER A 44 -12.08 -10.99 -30.92
N TRP A 45 -11.05 -11.80 -31.29
CA TRP A 45 -9.65 -11.42 -31.15
C TRP A 45 -8.92 -11.74 -32.46
N LYS A 46 -8.64 -10.70 -33.25
CA LYS A 46 -7.95 -10.78 -34.54
C LYS A 46 -6.89 -9.67 -34.63
N PRO A 47 -5.77 -9.78 -33.92
CA PRO A 47 -4.74 -8.76 -33.94
C PRO A 47 -4.05 -8.74 -35.30
N GLY A 48 -3.80 -7.54 -35.86
CA GLY A 48 -2.99 -7.39 -37.08
C GLY A 48 -1.53 -7.85 -36.88
N ASN A 49 -1.02 -7.76 -35.65
CA ASN A 49 0.29 -8.28 -35.23
C ASN A 49 0.19 -8.77 -33.78
N VAL A 50 0.38 -10.07 -33.58
CA VAL A 50 0.28 -10.73 -32.28
C VAL A 50 1.34 -10.24 -31.30
N THR A 51 2.59 -10.06 -31.76
CA THR A 51 3.69 -9.59 -30.92
C THR A 51 3.41 -8.18 -30.38
N SER A 52 2.99 -7.25 -31.24
CA SER A 52 2.63 -5.89 -30.84
C SER A 52 1.46 -5.89 -29.88
N SER A 53 0.45 -6.73 -30.12
CA SER A 53 -0.72 -6.89 -29.24
C SER A 53 -0.32 -7.40 -27.86
N SER A 54 0.57 -8.42 -27.79
CA SER A 54 1.11 -8.97 -26.55
C SER A 54 1.88 -7.90 -25.75
N ILE A 55 2.75 -7.12 -26.41
CA ILE A 55 3.50 -6.04 -25.78
C ILE A 55 2.55 -4.98 -25.19
N ASN A 56 1.53 -4.57 -25.93
CA ASN A 56 0.56 -3.57 -25.48
C ASN A 56 -0.28 -4.08 -24.32
N ALA A 57 -0.73 -5.34 -24.36
CA ALA A 57 -1.47 -5.96 -23.27
C ALA A 57 -0.62 -6.07 -21.99
N ARG A 58 0.66 -6.43 -22.12
CA ARG A 58 1.61 -6.43 -20.98
C ARG A 58 1.79 -5.05 -20.39
N ARG A 59 1.95 -4.02 -21.23
CA ARG A 59 2.04 -2.62 -20.77
C ARG A 59 0.77 -2.19 -20.04
N PHE A 60 -0.39 -2.61 -20.52
CA PHE A 60 -1.66 -2.35 -19.83
C PHE A 60 -1.71 -3.01 -18.46
N ALA A 61 -1.34 -4.29 -18.34
CA ALA A 61 -1.30 -5.00 -17.06
C ALA A 61 -0.35 -4.32 -16.04
N ILE A 62 0.83 -3.89 -16.49
CA ILE A 62 1.79 -3.14 -15.66
C ILE A 62 1.18 -1.82 -15.17
N LYS A 63 0.57 -1.04 -16.06
CA LYS A 63 -0.10 0.22 -15.71
C LYS A 63 -1.26 0.02 -14.72
N SER A 64 -2.06 -1.02 -14.92
CA SER A 64 -3.16 -1.36 -14.02
C SER A 64 -2.64 -1.72 -12.63
N SER A 65 -1.56 -2.49 -12.53
CA SER A 65 -0.93 -2.82 -11.25
C SER A 65 -0.37 -1.59 -10.52
N ILE A 66 0.22 -0.62 -11.25
CA ILE A 66 0.65 0.67 -10.67
C ILE A 66 -0.54 1.39 -10.02
N VAL A 67 -1.63 1.54 -10.77
CA VAL A 67 -2.82 2.26 -10.28
C VAL A 67 -3.40 1.56 -9.07
N TYR A 68 -3.60 0.25 -9.16
CA TYR A 68 -4.18 -0.54 -8.07
C TYR A 68 -3.33 -0.46 -6.80
N SER A 69 -2.01 -0.65 -6.92
CA SER A 69 -1.09 -0.62 -5.78
C SER A 69 -1.07 0.74 -5.07
N VAL A 70 -1.09 1.83 -5.82
CA VAL A 70 -1.08 3.18 -5.24
C VAL A 70 -2.42 3.53 -4.60
N GLU A 71 -3.55 3.14 -5.21
CA GLU A 71 -4.87 3.36 -4.59
C GLU A 71 -5.03 2.54 -3.30
N SER A 72 -4.56 1.29 -3.28
CA SER A 72 -4.56 0.46 -2.06
C SER A 72 -3.69 1.08 -0.95
N LEU A 73 -2.54 1.70 -1.30
CA LEU A 73 -1.73 2.45 -0.33
C LEU A 73 -2.51 3.66 0.23
N PHE A 74 -3.17 4.44 -0.63
CA PHE A 74 -3.95 5.59 -0.18
C PHE A 74 -5.08 5.18 0.77
N GLU A 75 -5.75 4.07 0.46
CA GLU A 75 -6.79 3.51 1.31
C GLU A 75 -6.23 3.05 2.66
N TYR A 76 -5.11 2.32 2.67
CA TYR A 76 -4.41 1.89 3.87
C TYR A 76 -4.02 3.08 4.76
N LEU A 77 -3.31 4.07 4.20
CA LEU A 77 -2.87 5.25 4.95
C LEU A 77 -4.07 6.07 5.47
N SER A 78 -5.14 6.16 4.69
CA SER A 78 -6.38 6.83 5.10
C SER A 78 -7.07 6.11 6.25
N LYS A 79 -7.12 4.77 6.23
CA LYS A 79 -7.77 3.98 7.28
C LYS A 79 -6.97 4.01 8.58
N ILE A 80 -5.66 3.73 8.51
CA ILE A 80 -4.82 3.69 9.72
C ILE A 80 -4.72 5.07 10.39
N SER A 81 -4.66 6.16 9.62
CA SER A 81 -4.60 7.51 10.18
C SER A 81 -5.92 8.04 10.74
N LYS A 82 -7.03 7.34 10.50
CA LYS A 82 -8.34 7.60 11.12
C LYS A 82 -8.59 6.79 12.38
N ASP A 83 -7.73 5.80 12.65
CA ASP A 83 -7.86 5.00 13.86
C ASP A 83 -7.71 5.89 15.10
N ASN A 84 -8.55 5.66 16.11
CA ASN A 84 -8.56 6.47 17.33
C ASN A 84 -7.23 6.43 18.09
N PHE A 85 -6.45 5.36 17.91
CA PHE A 85 -5.11 5.25 18.47
C PHE A 85 -4.06 6.09 17.72
N TRP A 86 -4.36 6.59 16.53
CA TRP A 86 -3.44 7.40 15.73
C TRP A 86 -3.32 8.85 16.26
N SER A 87 -4.26 9.33 17.03
CA SER A 87 -4.43 10.74 17.41
C SER A 87 -3.24 11.41 18.15
N GLY A 88 -2.28 10.65 18.61
CA GLY A 88 -1.04 11.15 19.25
C GLY A 88 0.22 11.04 18.42
N THR A 89 0.17 10.49 17.21
CA THR A 89 1.36 10.06 16.45
C THR A 89 1.86 11.04 15.40
N GLY A 90 1.16 12.14 15.13
CA GLY A 90 1.59 13.13 14.14
C GLY A 90 0.55 13.45 13.08
N LYS A 91 1.00 13.66 11.83
CA LYS A 91 0.14 14.11 10.72
C LYS A 91 -0.93 13.09 10.37
N ASN A 92 -2.17 13.54 10.26
CA ASN A 92 -3.24 12.73 9.70
C ASN A 92 -3.15 12.79 8.16
N PHE A 93 -3.07 11.64 7.50
CA PHE A 93 -2.99 11.53 6.04
C PHE A 93 -4.15 12.26 5.34
N ASN A 94 -5.33 12.29 5.97
CA ASN A 94 -6.52 12.93 5.40
C ASN A 94 -6.56 14.46 5.60
N GLU A 95 -5.91 14.99 6.63
CA GLU A 95 -5.93 16.45 6.93
C GLU A 95 -5.07 17.25 5.96
N SER A 96 -3.98 16.68 5.44
CA SER A 96 -3.15 17.32 4.43
C SER A 96 -3.90 17.57 3.10
N SER A 97 -5.11 17.00 2.91
CA SER A 97 -5.95 17.28 1.73
C SER A 97 -6.42 18.75 1.64
N LYS A 98 -6.32 19.52 2.71
CA LYS A 98 -6.72 20.95 2.77
C LYS A 98 -5.73 21.90 2.10
N GLN A 99 -4.55 21.43 1.68
CA GLN A 99 -3.44 22.26 1.22
C GLN A 99 -3.12 22.08 -0.25
N ASN A 100 -3.98 21.89 -1.18
CA ASN A 100 -3.71 21.83 -2.64
C ASN A 100 -2.42 21.08 -3.08
N ILE A 101 -1.90 20.18 -2.23
CA ILE A 101 -0.73 19.36 -2.54
C ILE A 101 -1.16 18.06 -3.24
N SER A 102 -0.31 17.56 -4.12
CA SER A 102 -0.59 16.32 -4.82
C SER A 102 -0.70 15.12 -3.86
N LYS A 103 -1.43 14.07 -4.25
CA LYS A 103 -1.47 12.83 -3.45
C LYS A 103 -0.07 12.23 -3.27
N ALA A 104 0.84 12.38 -4.25
CA ALA A 104 2.21 11.92 -4.16
C ALA A 104 2.99 12.65 -3.05
N ASP A 105 2.93 13.98 -3.05
CA ASP A 105 3.58 14.80 -2.02
C ASP A 105 3.01 14.51 -0.62
N ARG A 106 1.70 14.26 -0.53
CA ARG A 106 1.06 13.86 0.74
C ARG A 106 1.61 12.57 1.30
N VAL A 107 1.80 11.57 0.44
CA VAL A 107 2.40 10.29 0.84
C VAL A 107 3.82 10.51 1.34
N ALA A 108 4.63 11.26 0.60
CA ALA A 108 6.00 11.55 0.99
C ALA A 108 6.07 12.30 2.33
N ASP A 109 5.22 13.33 2.51
CA ASP A 109 5.14 14.11 3.76
C ASP A 109 4.69 13.25 4.94
N PHE A 110 3.69 12.40 4.75
CA PHE A 110 3.21 11.47 5.78
C PHE A 110 4.31 10.47 6.18
N LEU A 111 4.93 9.81 5.20
CA LEU A 111 5.97 8.81 5.45
C LEU A 111 7.23 9.41 6.10
N THR A 112 7.57 10.65 5.78
CA THR A 112 8.70 11.37 6.41
C THR A 112 8.47 11.60 7.91
N GLY A 113 7.22 11.66 8.35
CA GLY A 113 6.87 11.77 9.79
C GLY A 113 6.98 10.45 10.56
N ILE A 114 7.22 9.33 9.90
CA ILE A 114 7.33 8.01 10.55
C ILE A 114 8.81 7.67 10.78
N PRO A 115 9.22 7.37 12.02
CA PRO A 115 10.59 6.96 12.33
C PRO A 115 11.02 5.71 11.54
N ASP A 116 12.32 5.57 11.33
CA ASP A 116 12.99 4.38 10.77
C ASP A 116 12.62 4.02 9.33
N ILE A 117 11.84 4.84 8.62
CA ILE A 117 11.64 4.66 7.18
C ILE A 117 12.86 5.21 6.43
N LYS A 118 13.51 4.34 5.65
CA LYS A 118 14.65 4.74 4.84
C LYS A 118 14.23 5.78 3.79
N LYS A 119 15.04 6.82 3.62
CA LYS A 119 14.76 7.94 2.70
C LYS A 119 14.49 7.46 1.26
N GLU A 120 15.27 6.50 0.77
CA GLU A 120 15.06 5.93 -0.57
C GLU A 120 13.71 5.23 -0.73
N TRP A 121 13.18 4.58 0.34
CA TRP A 121 11.86 3.94 0.26
C TRP A 121 10.75 4.98 0.08
N ILE A 122 10.85 6.10 0.81
CA ILE A 122 9.91 7.22 0.68
C ILE A 122 9.94 7.77 -0.74
N ILE A 123 11.16 8.07 -1.26
CA ILE A 123 11.31 8.65 -2.59
C ILE A 123 10.80 7.71 -3.69
N PHE A 124 11.05 6.41 -3.56
CA PHE A 124 10.54 5.43 -4.54
C PHE A 124 9.02 5.27 -4.46
N THR A 125 8.45 5.33 -3.26
CA THR A 125 6.99 5.32 -3.09
C THR A 125 6.36 6.58 -3.68
N GLU A 126 6.95 7.76 -3.47
CA GLU A 126 6.57 9.02 -4.11
C GLU A 126 6.65 8.92 -5.64
N LEU A 127 7.75 8.37 -6.18
CA LEU A 127 7.92 8.16 -7.62
C LEU A 127 6.82 7.26 -8.20
N LEU A 128 6.46 6.17 -7.50
CA LEU A 128 5.37 5.28 -7.94
C LEU A 128 4.02 6.02 -7.95
N CYS A 129 3.77 6.89 -6.98
CA CYS A 129 2.58 7.75 -6.98
C CYS A 129 2.55 8.72 -8.17
N HIS A 130 3.70 9.29 -8.56
CA HIS A 130 3.82 10.10 -9.78
C HIS A 130 3.60 9.26 -11.05
N TRP A 131 4.09 8.01 -11.08
CA TRP A 131 3.81 7.09 -12.19
C TRP A 131 2.31 6.82 -12.32
N ARG A 132 1.62 6.56 -11.21
CA ARG A 132 0.16 6.42 -11.21
C ARG A 132 -0.54 7.65 -11.79
N ASN A 133 -0.10 8.84 -11.42
CA ASN A 133 -0.68 10.08 -11.95
C ASN A 133 -0.50 10.19 -13.46
N LYS A 134 0.66 9.84 -13.99
CA LYS A 134 0.90 9.80 -15.46
C LYS A 134 0.01 8.76 -16.17
N VAL A 135 -0.26 7.62 -15.53
CA VAL A 135 -1.11 6.57 -16.10
C VAL A 135 -2.57 7.01 -16.17
N VAL A 136 -3.07 7.65 -15.12
CA VAL A 136 -4.49 8.00 -14.98
C VAL A 136 -4.85 9.30 -15.70
N HIS A 137 -3.93 10.26 -15.72
CA HIS A 137 -4.17 11.59 -16.26
C HIS A 137 -3.27 11.84 -17.47
N ALA A 138 -3.81 11.67 -18.67
CA ALA A 138 -3.07 11.87 -19.94
C ALA A 138 -2.39 13.24 -20.06
N ASN A 139 -2.97 14.27 -19.44
CA ASN A 139 -2.48 15.65 -19.43
C ASN A 139 -1.85 16.03 -18.07
N SER A 140 -1.49 15.05 -17.21
CA SER A 140 -0.80 15.39 -15.98
C SER A 140 0.50 16.10 -16.30
N SER A 141 0.75 17.20 -15.61
CA SER A 141 2.02 17.92 -15.66
C SER A 141 3.19 16.93 -15.54
N ASN A 142 4.37 17.26 -16.05
CA ASN A 142 5.61 16.49 -15.87
C ASN A 142 6.06 16.42 -14.39
N ALA A 143 5.10 16.45 -13.45
CA ALA A 143 5.35 16.34 -12.03
C ALA A 143 6.07 15.04 -11.73
N CYS A 144 7.18 15.16 -11.04
CA CYS A 144 8.04 14.07 -10.63
C CYS A 144 8.60 14.40 -9.24
N ILE A 145 9.30 13.48 -8.65
CA ILE A 145 10.06 13.71 -7.41
C ILE A 145 10.96 14.94 -7.54
N SER A 146 11.25 15.58 -6.40
CA SER A 146 12.05 16.81 -6.34
C SER A 146 13.46 16.64 -6.93
N LYS A 147 14.10 17.75 -7.30
CA LYS A 147 15.52 17.72 -7.76
C LYS A 147 16.44 17.13 -6.69
N LEU A 148 16.21 17.48 -5.42
CA LEU A 148 16.99 16.94 -4.29
C LEU A 148 16.79 15.45 -4.11
N SER A 149 15.55 14.96 -4.27
CA SER A 149 15.25 13.52 -4.24
C SER A 149 15.94 12.77 -5.39
N LYS A 150 15.92 13.32 -6.60
CA LYS A 150 16.64 12.74 -7.74
C LYS A 150 18.15 12.69 -7.50
N GLN A 151 18.74 13.78 -7.04
CA GLN A 151 20.16 13.85 -6.72
C GLN A 151 20.54 12.80 -5.67
N TYR A 152 19.77 12.70 -4.57
CA TYR A 152 19.98 11.69 -3.55
C TYR A 152 19.97 10.26 -4.12
N LEU A 153 18.99 9.93 -4.98
CA LEU A 153 18.93 8.61 -5.59
C LEU A 153 20.13 8.32 -6.49
N VAL A 154 20.56 9.29 -7.28
CA VAL A 154 21.72 9.16 -8.19
C VAL A 154 23.02 8.99 -7.40
N GLU A 155 23.24 9.79 -6.37
CA GLU A 155 24.41 9.70 -5.49
C GLU A 155 24.49 8.36 -4.74
N ASN A 156 23.35 7.73 -4.47
CA ASN A 156 23.27 6.43 -3.79
C ASN A 156 22.98 5.27 -4.77
N SER A 157 23.08 5.48 -6.08
CA SER A 157 22.64 4.51 -7.09
C SER A 157 23.34 3.15 -6.97
N GLN A 158 24.64 3.11 -6.68
CA GLN A 158 25.36 1.85 -6.53
C GLN A 158 24.88 1.08 -5.29
N ARG A 159 24.72 1.73 -4.14
CA ARG A 159 24.18 1.08 -2.94
C ARG A 159 22.75 0.59 -3.16
N ILE A 160 21.92 1.39 -3.84
CA ILE A 160 20.56 1.01 -4.20
C ILE A 160 20.55 -0.20 -5.13
N PHE A 161 21.44 -0.23 -6.12
CA PHE A 161 21.58 -1.36 -7.02
C PHE A 161 21.93 -2.65 -6.27
N ASP A 162 22.86 -2.58 -5.33
CA ASP A 162 23.28 -3.75 -4.55
C ASP A 162 22.22 -4.20 -3.53
N ASP A 163 21.52 -3.26 -2.88
CA ASP A 163 20.52 -3.54 -1.84
C ASP A 163 19.15 -3.96 -2.40
N PHE A 164 18.79 -3.59 -3.63
CA PHE A 164 17.42 -3.70 -4.16
C PHE A 164 17.35 -4.42 -5.52
N TYR A 165 17.74 -5.69 -5.56
CA TYR A 165 17.55 -6.57 -6.73
C TYR A 165 18.16 -6.01 -8.02
N HIS A 166 19.30 -5.35 -7.94
CA HIS A 166 19.97 -4.68 -9.06
C HIS A 166 19.06 -3.64 -9.75
N PHE A 167 18.37 -2.84 -8.94
CA PHE A 167 17.54 -1.76 -9.43
C PHE A 167 18.40 -0.60 -9.94
N ASP A 168 18.32 -0.33 -11.22
CA ASP A 168 19.04 0.77 -11.86
C ASP A 168 18.22 2.06 -11.75
N VAL A 169 18.66 2.96 -10.87
CA VAL A 169 18.02 4.25 -10.59
C VAL A 169 17.96 5.13 -11.84
N ASN A 170 19.07 5.22 -12.60
CA ASN A 170 19.15 6.10 -13.77
C ASN A 170 18.19 5.61 -14.86
N LEU A 171 18.20 4.31 -15.13
CA LEU A 171 17.29 3.69 -16.10
C LEU A 171 15.82 3.86 -15.68
N ALA A 172 15.50 3.74 -14.39
CA ALA A 172 14.12 3.92 -13.91
C ALA A 172 13.64 5.37 -14.05
N LEU A 173 14.51 6.36 -13.79
CA LEU A 173 14.19 7.77 -13.99
C LEU A 173 14.01 8.10 -15.49
N ASP A 174 14.84 7.54 -16.37
CA ASP A 174 14.69 7.66 -17.83
C ASP A 174 13.39 7.00 -18.32
N ASN A 175 13.09 5.80 -17.80
CA ASN A 175 11.84 5.10 -18.10
C ASN A 175 10.62 5.91 -17.65
N PHE A 176 10.70 6.57 -16.49
CA PHE A 176 9.66 7.50 -16.05
C PHE A 176 9.48 8.65 -17.05
N GLY A 177 10.57 9.29 -17.48
CA GLY A 177 10.54 10.38 -18.48
C GLY A 177 9.87 9.94 -19.78
N ASN A 178 10.18 8.74 -20.25
CA ASN A 178 9.76 8.18 -21.54
C ASN A 178 8.44 7.38 -21.49
N ASN A 179 7.73 7.32 -20.37
CA ASN A 179 6.53 6.48 -20.14
C ASN A 179 6.75 4.97 -20.44
N LYS A 180 7.96 4.48 -20.20
CA LYS A 180 8.35 3.08 -20.37
C LYS A 180 8.34 2.37 -19.02
N PHE A 181 7.19 1.82 -18.64
CA PHE A 181 7.06 1.07 -17.38
C PHE A 181 7.48 -0.37 -17.61
N THR A 182 8.59 -0.81 -16.98
CA THR A 182 9.02 -2.21 -17.02
C THR A 182 8.49 -3.00 -15.84
N LEU A 183 8.35 -4.32 -15.99
CA LEU A 183 7.98 -5.21 -14.88
C LEU A 183 8.94 -5.06 -13.70
N LYS A 184 10.26 -5.04 -13.98
CA LYS A 184 11.30 -4.94 -12.96
C LYS A 184 11.17 -3.64 -12.15
N ASP A 185 11.02 -2.50 -12.84
CA ASP A 185 10.89 -1.20 -12.17
C ASP A 185 9.66 -1.20 -11.27
N VAL A 186 8.52 -1.63 -11.80
CA VAL A 186 7.24 -1.60 -11.06
C VAL A 186 7.26 -2.54 -9.87
N THR A 187 7.75 -3.77 -10.02
CA THR A 187 7.82 -4.72 -8.88
C THR A 187 8.78 -4.24 -7.81
N THR A 188 9.89 -3.60 -8.16
CA THR A 188 10.81 -3.02 -7.19
C THR A 188 10.17 -1.85 -6.45
N LEU A 189 9.52 -0.93 -7.16
CA LEU A 189 8.83 0.21 -6.53
C LEU A 189 7.66 -0.24 -5.63
N ILE A 190 6.90 -1.26 -6.03
CA ILE A 190 5.87 -1.88 -5.18
C ILE A 190 6.50 -2.50 -3.93
N THR A 191 7.67 -3.12 -4.03
CA THR A 191 8.39 -3.64 -2.86
C THR A 191 8.74 -2.52 -1.87
N MET A 192 9.17 -1.35 -2.35
CA MET A 192 9.45 -0.20 -1.48
C MET A 192 8.18 0.34 -0.82
N LEU A 193 7.09 0.41 -1.56
CA LEU A 193 5.77 0.78 -1.05
C LEU A 193 5.31 -0.16 0.08
N ILE A 194 5.50 -1.49 -0.07
CA ILE A 194 5.20 -2.48 0.97
C ILE A 194 6.10 -2.25 2.20
N LYS A 195 7.39 -1.96 2.02
CA LYS A 195 8.31 -1.67 3.13
C LYS A 195 7.87 -0.43 3.90
N CYS A 196 7.43 0.63 3.22
CA CYS A 196 6.87 1.81 3.87
C CYS A 196 5.61 1.47 4.67
N ALA A 197 4.66 0.74 4.07
CA ALA A 197 3.43 0.35 4.77
C ALA A 197 3.72 -0.49 6.02
N ARG A 198 4.64 -1.45 5.95
CA ARG A 198 5.07 -2.25 7.11
C ARG A 198 5.71 -1.41 8.21
N ALA A 199 6.50 -0.40 7.85
CA ALA A 199 7.10 0.51 8.82
C ALA A 199 6.04 1.40 9.50
N VAL A 200 5.06 1.91 8.76
CA VAL A 200 3.90 2.63 9.30
C VAL A 200 3.14 1.76 10.29
N ASP A 201 2.86 0.52 9.92
CA ASP A 201 2.13 -0.44 10.76
C ASP A 201 2.89 -0.78 12.04
N ALA A 202 4.20 -1.01 11.94
CA ALA A 202 5.06 -1.28 13.09
C ALA A 202 5.11 -0.08 14.05
N TYR A 203 5.21 1.14 13.52
CA TYR A 203 5.17 2.37 14.29
C TYR A 203 3.82 2.52 15.01
N PHE A 204 2.71 2.34 14.32
CA PHE A 204 1.38 2.37 14.91
C PHE A 204 1.25 1.35 16.05
N ILE A 205 1.61 0.09 15.82
CA ILE A 205 1.56 -0.96 16.84
C ILE A 205 2.43 -0.62 18.04
N SER A 206 3.65 -0.11 17.83
CA SER A 206 4.54 0.27 18.93
C SER A 206 3.97 1.41 19.77
N THR A 207 3.37 2.39 19.12
CA THR A 207 2.71 3.54 19.79
C THR A 207 1.51 3.08 20.62
N VAL A 208 0.66 2.20 20.09
CA VAL A 208 -0.47 1.67 20.85
C VAL A 208 0.01 0.84 22.04
N LYS A 209 1.01 -0.02 21.85
CA LYS A 209 1.56 -0.86 22.93
C LYS A 209 2.28 -0.07 24.03
N SER A 210 2.69 1.15 23.78
CA SER A 210 3.29 2.03 24.79
C SER A 210 2.27 2.73 25.69
N GLN A 211 0.97 2.65 25.36
CA GLN A 211 -0.10 3.22 26.16
C GLN A 211 -0.43 2.35 27.37
N SER A 212 -1.00 2.96 28.41
CA SER A 212 -1.52 2.22 29.58
C SER A 212 -2.77 1.40 29.20
N ASP A 213 -3.06 0.36 29.95
CA ASP A 213 -4.27 -0.44 29.75
C ASP A 213 -5.54 0.44 29.85
N ASP A 214 -5.57 1.43 30.73
CA ASP A 214 -6.69 2.38 30.88
C ASP A 214 -6.87 3.24 29.62
N ALA A 215 -5.77 3.75 29.03
CA ALA A 215 -5.84 4.53 27.81
C ALA A 215 -6.32 3.67 26.63
N ILE A 216 -5.86 2.43 26.53
CA ILE A 216 -6.32 1.46 25.51
C ILE A 216 -7.83 1.19 25.70
N TYR A 217 -8.25 0.99 26.94
CA TYR A 217 -9.65 0.75 27.26
C TYR A 217 -10.56 1.92 26.87
N GLU A 218 -10.17 3.14 27.20
CA GLU A 218 -10.92 4.35 26.82
C GLU A 218 -11.12 4.47 25.29
N VAL A 219 -10.09 4.18 24.50
CA VAL A 219 -10.20 4.19 23.03
C VAL A 219 -11.16 3.10 22.53
N ILE A 220 -11.07 1.89 23.10
CA ILE A 220 -11.96 0.77 22.76
C ILE A 220 -13.41 1.09 23.16
N LEU A 221 -13.61 1.63 24.35
CA LEU A 221 -14.94 2.00 24.87
C LEU A 221 -15.65 3.04 24.00
N ASN A 222 -14.90 3.96 23.40
CA ASN A 222 -15.45 4.99 22.52
C ASN A 222 -15.77 4.47 21.11
N ASN A 223 -15.46 3.21 20.79
CA ASN A 223 -15.82 2.61 19.51
C ASN A 223 -17.31 2.23 19.48
N HIS A 224 -18.03 2.73 18.49
CA HIS A 224 -19.48 2.51 18.34
C HIS A 224 -19.88 1.02 18.28
N SER A 225 -19.11 0.21 17.56
CA SER A 225 -19.37 -1.24 17.44
C SER A 225 -19.17 -1.94 18.78
N PHE A 226 -18.13 -1.56 19.53
CA PHE A 226 -17.88 -2.07 20.88
C PHE A 226 -19.01 -1.68 21.82
N GLN A 227 -19.44 -0.42 21.81
CA GLN A 227 -20.58 0.06 22.62
C GLN A 227 -21.87 -0.72 22.33
N THR A 228 -22.10 -1.08 21.08
CA THR A 228 -23.26 -1.90 20.68
C THR A 228 -23.21 -3.30 21.29
N ILE A 229 -22.01 -3.91 21.35
CA ILE A 229 -21.80 -5.20 22.01
C ILE A 229 -22.06 -5.08 23.52
N MET A 230 -21.57 -4.01 24.13
CA MET A 230 -21.69 -3.77 25.58
C MET A 230 -23.14 -3.53 26.06
N LYS A 231 -24.06 -3.15 25.16
CA LYS A 231 -25.52 -3.01 25.46
C LYS A 231 -26.27 -4.34 25.55
N GLN A 232 -25.65 -5.48 25.25
CA GLN A 232 -26.32 -6.78 25.33
C GLN A 232 -26.57 -7.18 26.79
N GLN A 233 -27.76 -7.73 27.06
CA GLN A 233 -28.16 -8.09 28.42
C GLN A 233 -27.44 -9.33 28.97
N GLU A 234 -27.18 -10.32 28.14
CA GLU A 234 -26.56 -11.59 28.54
C GLU A 234 -25.03 -11.42 28.72
N SER A 235 -24.55 -11.45 29.97
CA SER A 235 -23.17 -11.14 30.35
C SER A 235 -22.12 -12.00 29.67
N ASP A 236 -22.32 -13.33 29.64
CA ASP A 236 -21.34 -14.26 29.05
C ASP A 236 -21.24 -14.12 27.53
N LYS A 237 -22.34 -13.86 26.86
CA LYS A 237 -22.38 -13.63 25.42
C LYS A 237 -21.74 -12.29 25.09
N ARG A 238 -22.06 -11.23 25.86
CA ARG A 238 -21.46 -9.92 25.75
C ARG A 238 -19.94 -9.99 25.87
N PHE A 239 -19.42 -10.64 26.91
CA PHE A 239 -17.99 -10.78 27.14
C PHE A 239 -17.29 -11.53 26.00
N ARG A 240 -17.82 -12.68 25.55
CA ARG A 240 -17.26 -13.43 24.43
C ARG A 240 -17.24 -12.62 23.13
N GLN A 241 -18.30 -11.86 22.85
CA GLN A 241 -18.37 -11.04 21.66
C GLN A 241 -17.42 -9.84 21.74
N ALA A 242 -17.27 -9.23 22.91
CA ALA A 242 -16.32 -8.14 23.15
C ALA A 242 -14.86 -8.61 22.91
N ILE A 243 -14.48 -9.76 23.46
CA ILE A 243 -13.16 -10.34 23.21
C ILE A 243 -12.95 -10.64 21.71
N LYS A 244 -13.89 -11.32 21.07
CA LYS A 244 -13.79 -11.66 19.65
C LYS A 244 -13.68 -10.40 18.77
N TRP A 245 -14.45 -9.38 19.08
CA TRP A 245 -14.37 -8.10 18.37
C TRP A 245 -13.01 -7.43 18.58
N ALA A 246 -12.50 -7.37 19.81
CA ALA A 246 -11.19 -6.79 20.09
C ALA A 246 -10.05 -7.60 19.47
N GLU A 247 -10.14 -8.92 19.43
CA GLU A 247 -9.18 -9.79 18.75
C GLU A 247 -9.16 -9.51 17.23
N LEU A 248 -10.31 -9.36 16.62
CA LEU A 248 -10.41 -9.06 15.18
C LEU A 248 -9.85 -7.68 14.81
N ASN A 249 -10.05 -6.67 15.66
CA ASN A 249 -9.65 -5.29 15.36
C ASN A 249 -8.25 -4.95 15.93
N TYR A 250 -7.91 -5.49 17.11
CA TYR A 250 -6.71 -5.14 17.86
C TYR A 250 -5.90 -6.37 18.31
N GLY A 251 -5.99 -7.47 17.58
CA GLY A 251 -5.29 -8.72 17.91
C GLY A 251 -3.77 -8.59 18.07
N PHE A 252 -3.18 -7.54 17.52
CA PHE A 252 -1.77 -7.20 17.70
C PHE A 252 -1.42 -6.83 19.15
N LEU A 253 -2.39 -6.47 20.00
CA LEU A 253 -2.19 -6.24 21.43
C LEU A 253 -1.92 -7.54 22.21
N GLY A 254 -2.34 -8.68 21.67
CA GLY A 254 -2.29 -9.98 22.31
C GLY A 254 -3.44 -10.25 23.27
N MET A 255 -3.85 -11.51 23.39
CA MET A 255 -5.03 -11.95 24.18
C MET A 255 -4.93 -11.58 25.65
N GLY A 256 -3.73 -11.58 26.24
CA GLY A 256 -3.54 -11.20 27.65
C GLY A 256 -3.96 -9.75 27.91
N THR A 257 -3.52 -8.81 27.09
CA THR A 257 -3.92 -7.40 27.20
C THR A 257 -5.40 -7.21 26.90
N ILE A 258 -5.90 -7.79 25.80
CA ILE A 258 -7.32 -7.70 25.43
C ILE A 258 -8.22 -8.19 26.57
N THR A 259 -7.93 -9.36 27.13
CA THR A 259 -8.74 -9.93 28.21
C THR A 259 -8.68 -9.07 29.49
N ARG A 260 -7.52 -8.52 29.82
CA ARG A 260 -7.33 -7.65 30.97
C ARG A 260 -8.11 -6.36 30.80
N VAL A 261 -7.96 -5.69 29.67
CA VAL A 261 -8.66 -4.44 29.31
C VAL A 261 -10.19 -4.61 29.35
N ILE A 262 -10.72 -5.74 28.82
CA ILE A 262 -12.18 -5.96 28.77
C ILE A 262 -12.74 -6.44 30.13
N LYS A 263 -11.95 -7.07 31.01
CA LYS A 263 -12.40 -7.48 32.34
C LYS A 263 -12.53 -6.33 33.35
N THR A 264 -11.91 -5.19 33.06
CA THR A 264 -11.98 -4.00 33.90
C THR A 264 -13.36 -3.29 33.81
N THR A 265 -14.25 -3.85 32.97
CA THR A 265 -15.65 -3.42 32.78
C THR A 265 -16.59 -4.17 33.66
#